data_ee2fe50e3c5658d5a9a1a80283cad39d
#
_entry.id   ee2fe50e3c5658d5a9a1a80283cad39d
#
_cell.length_a   1.000
_cell.length_b   1.000
_cell.length_c   1.000
_cell.angle_alpha   90.00
_cell.angle_beta   90.00
_cell.angle_gamma   90.00
#
_symmetry.space_group_name_H-M   'P 1'
#
loop_
_entity.id
_entity.type
_entity.pdbx_description
1 polymer ?
#
loop_
_entity_poly.entity_id
_entity_poly.type
_entity_poly.pdbx_seq_one_letter_code
_entity_poly.pdbx_strand_id
1 'polypeptide(L)'
;AAITDPAPLADVVIIDAAAHIQSIELLSIISRAKQVVVIAHRETVTSDGLKRLIALLPSVKIANRPVRRAPKLNAFLESEGYGSVPFDVAREGAQGEVAYHFVADANGVPVITSGLVESSQQEIDEVVRLITKRAAGFTIVPASYMLTVVTLTHTFRTRLGAELKAIANKNKAMGMFLRHVRIVDISDVAGAHATDAILAMCYAKTSHGRLLQQFGALESEGGRGMLLDALAVPDRHLDIVSAFSSADMDDERLHQAGPKMLKTVLRWAEQLDDSVVRPVVKTNGSNVLLNDLADRIRARGLNVAVD
;
A
#
# COMPACT_ATOMS: atom_id res chain seq x y z
N ALA A 1 21.79 -19.77 6.45
CA ALA A 1 23.01 -19.47 7.17
C ALA A 1 23.02 -20.25 8.47
N ALA A 2 24.02 -21.05 8.66
CA ALA A 2 24.09 -22.06 9.71
C ALA A 2 23.94 -21.47 11.11
N ILE A 3 22.98 -21.99 11.85
CA ILE A 3 22.83 -21.86 13.32
C ILE A 3 23.90 -22.79 13.95
N THR A 4 25.17 -22.55 13.67
CA THR A 4 26.22 -23.48 14.09
C THR A 4 27.11 -22.93 15.20
N ASP A 5 27.00 -21.63 15.53
CA ASP A 5 27.74 -21.08 16.65
C ASP A 5 26.77 -20.44 17.66
N PRO A 6 26.65 -21.00 18.88
CA PRO A 6 25.79 -20.47 19.93
C PRO A 6 26.35 -19.18 20.58
N ALA A 7 27.54 -18.73 20.21
CA ALA A 7 28.11 -17.52 20.80
C ALA A 7 27.28 -16.28 20.40
N PRO A 8 26.94 -15.42 21.38
CA PRO A 8 26.25 -14.18 21.10
C PRO A 8 27.10 -13.27 20.23
N LEU A 9 26.51 -12.74 19.14
CA LEU A 9 27.16 -11.80 18.23
C LEU A 9 27.14 -10.36 18.75
N ALA A 10 26.21 -10.06 19.67
CA ALA A 10 26.02 -8.72 20.21
C ALA A 10 25.58 -8.78 21.68
N ASP A 11 25.97 -7.76 22.45
CA ASP A 11 25.50 -7.60 23.83
C ASP A 11 24.04 -7.18 23.86
N VAL A 12 23.64 -6.26 22.97
CA VAL A 12 22.26 -5.77 22.83
C VAL A 12 21.88 -5.75 21.36
N VAL A 13 20.71 -6.30 21.04
CA VAL A 13 20.07 -6.18 19.72
C VAL A 13 18.78 -5.41 19.89
N ILE A 14 18.61 -4.36 19.09
CA ILE A 14 17.37 -3.60 18.99
C ILE A 14 16.70 -3.97 17.69
N ILE A 15 15.50 -4.54 17.78
CA ILE A 15 14.68 -4.93 16.65
C ILE A 15 13.58 -3.88 16.49
N ASP A 16 13.75 -2.98 15.53
CA ASP A 16 12.74 -1.99 15.20
C ASP A 16 11.76 -2.54 14.18
N ALA A 17 10.52 -2.04 14.19
CA ALA A 17 9.44 -2.48 13.31
C ALA A 17 9.25 -4.02 13.26
N ALA A 18 9.36 -4.68 14.40
CA ALA A 18 9.36 -6.13 14.52
C ALA A 18 8.11 -6.82 13.90
N ALA A 19 7.01 -6.09 13.74
CA ALA A 19 5.79 -6.58 13.09
C ALA A 19 5.97 -6.91 11.61
N HIS A 20 7.00 -6.36 10.96
CA HIS A 20 7.32 -6.58 9.54
C HIS A 20 8.32 -7.73 9.31
N ILE A 21 8.88 -8.28 10.38
CA ILE A 21 9.91 -9.33 10.31
C ILE A 21 9.24 -10.69 10.50
N GLN A 22 9.63 -11.67 9.69
CA GLN A 22 9.10 -13.02 9.83
C GLN A 22 9.54 -13.66 11.15
N SER A 23 8.67 -14.46 11.77
CA SER A 23 8.93 -15.10 13.06
C SER A 23 10.22 -15.92 13.10
N ILE A 24 10.57 -16.59 12.00
CA ILE A 24 11.80 -17.40 11.90
C ILE A 24 13.07 -16.52 11.91
N GLU A 25 13.01 -15.34 11.27
CA GLU A 25 14.10 -14.39 11.25
C GLU A 25 14.30 -13.78 12.63
N LEU A 26 13.19 -13.39 13.31
CA LEU A 26 13.23 -12.91 14.68
C LEU A 26 13.91 -13.89 15.61
N LEU A 27 13.57 -15.17 15.56
CA LEU A 27 14.19 -16.21 16.38
C LEU A 27 15.69 -16.32 16.13
N SER A 28 16.12 -16.25 14.86
CA SER A 28 17.54 -16.33 14.52
C SER A 28 18.35 -15.14 15.02
N ILE A 29 17.74 -13.95 15.08
CA ILE A 29 18.37 -12.72 15.59
C ILE A 29 18.44 -12.78 17.12
N ILE A 30 17.32 -13.11 17.77
CA ILE A 30 17.21 -13.15 19.24
C ILE A 30 18.17 -14.15 19.85
N SER A 31 18.34 -15.33 19.22
CA SER A 31 19.26 -16.37 19.73
C SER A 31 20.74 -15.95 19.74
N ARG A 32 21.08 -14.83 19.12
CA ARG A 32 22.45 -14.31 19.00
C ARG A 32 22.73 -13.05 19.81
N ALA A 33 21.84 -12.68 20.71
CA ALA A 33 21.99 -11.50 21.57
C ALA A 33 21.93 -11.89 23.04
N LYS A 34 22.72 -11.19 23.88
CA LYS A 34 22.61 -11.32 25.35
C LYS A 34 21.35 -10.61 25.86
N GLN A 35 21.01 -9.50 25.27
CA GLN A 35 19.81 -8.73 25.57
C GLN A 35 19.12 -8.30 24.27
N VAL A 36 17.78 -8.33 24.27
CA VAL A 36 16.96 -7.97 23.11
C VAL A 36 15.95 -6.90 23.51
N VAL A 37 15.87 -5.85 22.70
CA VAL A 37 14.82 -4.84 22.77
C VAL A 37 13.99 -4.95 21.50
N VAL A 38 12.68 -5.22 21.66
CA VAL A 38 11.75 -5.35 20.54
C VAL A 38 10.85 -4.13 20.53
N ILE A 39 10.87 -3.40 19.41
CA ILE A 39 10.00 -2.24 19.18
C ILE A 39 8.96 -2.66 18.14
N ALA A 40 7.69 -2.60 18.52
CA ALA A 40 6.60 -2.93 17.64
C ALA A 40 5.38 -2.05 17.93
N HIS A 41 4.64 -1.71 16.89
CA HIS A 41 3.32 -1.13 17.02
C HIS A 41 2.35 -2.27 17.35
N ARG A 42 1.71 -2.24 18.49
CA ARG A 42 0.92 -3.37 19.01
C ARG A 42 -0.17 -3.83 18.04
N GLU A 43 -0.79 -2.90 17.38
CA GLU A 43 -1.91 -3.12 16.48
C GLU A 43 -1.47 -3.70 15.11
N THR A 44 -0.19 -3.57 14.75
CA THR A 44 0.36 -4.17 13.51
C THR A 44 0.88 -5.58 13.71
N VAL A 45 0.99 -6.04 14.97
CA VAL A 45 1.47 -7.38 15.29
C VAL A 45 0.39 -8.41 14.96
N THR A 46 0.55 -9.08 13.83
CA THR A 46 -0.34 -10.17 13.36
C THR A 46 0.25 -11.55 13.62
N SER A 47 1.58 -11.67 13.62
CA SER A 47 2.33 -12.90 13.82
C SER A 47 2.11 -13.50 15.22
N ASP A 48 1.72 -14.77 15.30
CA ASP A 48 1.56 -15.48 16.57
C ASP A 48 2.89 -15.69 17.29
N GLY A 49 3.99 -15.84 16.56
CA GLY A 49 5.34 -15.92 17.12
C GLY A 49 5.72 -14.65 17.84
N LEU A 50 5.51 -13.49 17.22
CA LEU A 50 5.78 -12.19 17.82
C LEU A 50 4.84 -11.89 19.00
N LYS A 51 3.55 -12.24 18.91
CA LYS A 51 2.59 -12.12 20.03
C LYS A 51 3.06 -12.90 21.25
N ARG A 52 3.51 -14.14 21.07
CA ARG A 52 4.06 -14.98 22.14
C ARG A 52 5.34 -14.38 22.72
N LEU A 53 6.23 -13.86 21.87
CA LEU A 53 7.46 -13.21 22.32
C LEU A 53 7.14 -11.98 23.18
N ILE A 54 6.24 -11.10 22.72
CA ILE A 54 5.82 -9.91 23.45
C ILE A 54 5.18 -10.28 24.80
N ALA A 55 4.43 -11.38 24.86
CA ALA A 55 3.83 -11.86 26.10
C ALA A 55 4.84 -12.37 27.14
N LEU A 56 6.01 -12.81 26.69
CA LEU A 56 7.09 -13.34 27.55
C LEU A 56 8.06 -12.25 28.02
N LEU A 57 8.13 -11.12 27.31
CA LEU A 57 9.07 -10.03 27.63
C LEU A 57 8.42 -8.95 28.50
N PRO A 58 9.19 -8.33 29.40
CA PRO A 58 8.75 -7.12 30.06
C PRO A 58 8.41 -6.05 29.03
N SER A 59 7.20 -5.49 29.09
CA SER A 59 6.75 -4.51 28.11
C SER A 59 6.57 -3.13 28.73
N VAL A 60 7.01 -2.10 28.00
CA VAL A 60 6.78 -0.70 28.33
C VAL A 60 5.98 -0.07 27.20
N LYS A 61 4.86 0.56 27.53
CA LYS A 61 4.08 1.32 26.58
C LYS A 61 4.69 2.71 26.44
N ILE A 62 5.19 3.02 25.23
CA ILE A 62 5.66 4.36 24.89
C ILE A 62 4.48 5.12 24.30
N ALA A 63 4.17 6.30 24.84
CA ALA A 63 3.16 7.16 24.25
C ALA A 63 3.68 7.73 22.92
N ASN A 64 2.92 7.55 21.85
CA ASN A 64 3.24 8.17 20.58
C ASN A 64 3.05 9.69 20.66
N ARG A 65 3.87 10.43 19.91
CA ARG A 65 3.62 11.86 19.72
C ARG A 65 2.32 12.02 18.94
N PRO A 66 1.48 13.04 19.27
CA PRO A 66 0.30 13.32 18.48
C PRO A 66 0.73 13.63 17.04
N VAL A 67 0.26 12.83 16.09
CA VAL A 67 0.51 13.02 14.66
C VAL A 67 -0.71 13.73 14.08
N ARG A 68 -0.46 14.80 13.32
CA ARG A 68 -1.50 15.55 12.62
C ARG A 68 -1.79 14.82 11.31
N ARG A 69 -2.84 14.06 11.26
CA ARG A 69 -3.33 13.40 10.02
C ARG A 69 -4.66 13.99 9.60
N ALA A 70 -4.99 13.79 8.31
CA ALA A 70 -6.33 14.06 7.81
C ALA A 70 -7.38 13.37 8.71
N PRO A 71 -8.45 14.07 9.15
CA PRO A 71 -9.42 13.50 10.09
C PRO A 71 -10.04 12.18 9.60
N LYS A 72 -10.37 12.09 8.31
CA LYS A 72 -10.93 10.87 7.70
C LYS A 72 -9.94 9.70 7.73
N LEU A 73 -8.65 9.98 7.51
CA LEU A 73 -7.60 8.97 7.58
C LEU A 73 -7.39 8.49 9.01
N ASN A 74 -7.38 9.40 9.97
CA ASN A 74 -7.21 9.05 11.37
C ASN A 74 -8.37 8.19 11.88
N ALA A 75 -9.62 8.57 11.56
CA ALA A 75 -10.80 7.78 11.90
C ALA A 75 -10.77 6.36 11.30
N PHE A 76 -10.31 6.23 10.05
CA PHE A 76 -10.13 4.93 9.42
C PHE A 76 -9.06 4.10 10.14
N LEU A 77 -7.89 4.68 10.41
CA LEU A 77 -6.81 3.97 11.11
C LEU A 77 -7.25 3.52 12.52
N GLU A 78 -8.00 4.36 13.24
CA GLU A 78 -8.57 4.00 14.55
C GLU A 78 -9.56 2.86 14.46
N SER A 79 -10.46 2.87 13.46
CA SER A 79 -11.43 1.79 13.25
C SER A 79 -10.77 0.45 12.95
N GLU A 80 -9.56 0.48 12.34
CA GLU A 80 -8.75 -0.70 12.08
C GLU A 80 -7.81 -1.07 13.25
N GLY A 81 -7.94 -0.38 14.39
CA GLY A 81 -7.15 -0.64 15.58
C GLY A 81 -5.71 -0.16 15.49
N TYR A 82 -5.38 0.75 14.56
CA TYR A 82 -4.05 1.33 14.42
C TYR A 82 -3.86 2.49 15.40
N GLY A 83 -3.71 2.17 16.66
CA GLY A 83 -3.34 3.04 17.77
C GLY A 83 -4.24 4.26 17.99
N SER A 84 -4.76 4.39 19.18
CA SER A 84 -5.32 5.65 19.63
C SER A 84 -4.20 6.67 19.84
N VAL A 85 -3.77 7.33 18.77
CA VAL A 85 -3.01 8.57 18.93
C VAL A 85 -4.03 9.62 19.31
N PRO A 86 -3.91 10.31 20.49
CA PRO A 86 -4.79 11.40 20.81
C PRO A 86 -4.71 12.42 19.67
N PHE A 87 -5.82 12.58 18.99
CA PHE A 87 -5.96 13.58 17.95
C PHE A 87 -5.87 14.94 18.63
N ASP A 88 -4.79 15.66 18.43
CA ASP A 88 -4.78 17.08 18.76
C ASP A 88 -5.69 17.74 17.73
N VAL A 89 -6.91 18.03 18.19
CA VAL A 89 -7.98 18.65 17.39
C VAL A 89 -7.35 19.86 16.71
N ALA A 90 -7.35 19.80 15.42
CA ALA A 90 -6.74 20.71 14.49
C ALA A 90 -6.62 22.14 15.02
N ARG A 91 -5.43 22.70 14.96
CA ARG A 91 -5.34 24.15 14.76
C ARG A 91 -6.16 24.46 13.52
N GLU A 92 -7.21 25.24 13.69
CA GLU A 92 -8.07 25.75 12.62
C GLU A 92 -7.20 26.13 11.42
N GLY A 93 -7.44 25.51 10.26
CA GLY A 93 -6.74 25.79 9.01
C GLY A 93 -5.84 24.69 8.44
N ALA A 94 -5.53 23.61 9.15
CA ALA A 94 -4.76 22.49 8.61
C ALA A 94 -5.68 21.32 8.28
N GLN A 95 -6.48 21.43 7.23
CA GLN A 95 -7.27 20.32 6.71
C GLN A 95 -6.36 19.45 5.86
N GLY A 96 -6.01 18.28 6.38
CA GLY A 96 -5.45 17.20 5.55
C GLY A 96 -6.58 16.56 4.73
N GLU A 97 -6.25 16.08 3.55
CA GLU A 97 -7.21 15.53 2.61
C GLU A 97 -6.78 14.13 2.17
N VAL A 98 -7.76 13.26 1.96
CA VAL A 98 -7.54 11.96 1.32
C VAL A 98 -8.29 11.97 0.00
N ALA A 99 -7.58 11.68 -1.09
CA ALA A 99 -8.15 11.59 -2.42
C ALA A 99 -7.92 10.19 -3.02
N TYR A 100 -8.90 9.69 -3.74
CA TYR A 100 -8.83 8.44 -4.49
C TYR A 100 -8.77 8.72 -5.98
N HIS A 101 -7.82 8.09 -6.66
CA HIS A 101 -7.60 8.24 -8.10
C HIS A 101 -7.72 6.87 -8.75
N PHE A 102 -8.87 6.62 -9.35
CA PHE A 102 -9.11 5.41 -10.11
C PHE A 102 -8.61 5.57 -11.55
N VAL A 103 -7.69 4.71 -11.97
CA VAL A 103 -7.14 4.69 -13.34
C VAL A 103 -7.93 3.69 -14.16
N ALA A 104 -8.94 4.19 -14.86
CA ALA A 104 -9.78 3.37 -15.72
C ALA A 104 -9.00 2.80 -16.92
N ASP A 105 -9.44 1.66 -17.41
CA ASP A 105 -8.92 1.01 -18.64
C ASP A 105 -7.42 0.68 -18.63
N ALA A 106 -6.83 0.65 -17.44
CA ALA A 106 -5.44 0.28 -17.25
C ALA A 106 -5.29 -1.25 -17.26
N ASN A 107 -4.73 -1.79 -18.32
CA ASN A 107 -4.39 -3.20 -18.42
C ASN A 107 -3.00 -3.44 -17.87
N GLY A 108 -2.88 -4.43 -16.98
CA GLY A 108 -1.62 -4.80 -16.37
C GLY A 108 -0.74 -5.63 -17.30
N VAL A 109 0.56 -5.55 -17.06
CA VAL A 109 1.57 -6.35 -17.75
C VAL A 109 1.88 -7.58 -16.91
N PRO A 110 1.75 -8.81 -17.44
CA PRO A 110 2.16 -10.01 -16.72
C PRO A 110 3.66 -10.00 -16.44
N VAL A 111 4.04 -10.24 -15.20
CA VAL A 111 5.44 -10.43 -14.82
C VAL A 111 5.75 -11.92 -14.81
N ILE A 112 6.53 -12.38 -15.79
CA ILE A 112 6.80 -13.80 -16.05
C ILE A 112 7.42 -14.49 -14.83
N THR A 113 8.26 -13.78 -14.08
CA THR A 113 9.01 -14.35 -12.96
C THR A 113 8.20 -14.52 -11.69
N SER A 114 7.19 -13.67 -11.46
CA SER A 114 6.39 -13.67 -10.22
C SER A 114 4.97 -14.18 -10.41
N GLY A 115 4.50 -14.32 -11.64
CA GLY A 115 3.11 -14.64 -11.95
C GLY A 115 2.13 -13.51 -11.60
N LEU A 116 2.63 -12.35 -11.18
CA LEU A 116 1.82 -11.18 -10.84
C LEU A 116 1.47 -10.38 -12.10
N VAL A 117 0.37 -9.66 -12.04
CA VAL A 117 0.03 -8.65 -13.04
C VAL A 117 0.25 -7.28 -12.43
N GLU A 118 1.29 -6.62 -12.89
CA GLU A 118 1.58 -5.25 -12.47
C GLU A 118 0.78 -4.25 -13.30
N SER A 119 0.64 -3.05 -12.74
CA SER A 119 -0.10 -1.99 -13.39
C SER A 119 0.57 -1.52 -14.68
N SER A 120 -0.27 -0.99 -15.52
CA SER A 120 0.11 -0.39 -16.79
C SER A 120 0.90 0.92 -16.60
N GLN A 121 1.39 1.47 -17.70
CA GLN A 121 2.03 2.78 -17.70
C GLN A 121 1.08 3.89 -17.22
N GLN A 122 -0.23 3.74 -17.42
CA GLN A 122 -1.24 4.73 -17.00
C GLN A 122 -1.23 5.01 -15.48
N GLU A 123 -0.98 4.00 -14.64
CA GLU A 123 -0.87 4.25 -13.19
C GLU A 123 0.41 5.03 -12.85
N ILE A 124 1.51 4.74 -13.53
CA ILE A 124 2.75 5.52 -13.39
C ILE A 124 2.52 6.98 -13.82
N ASP A 125 1.86 7.18 -14.96
CA ASP A 125 1.56 8.51 -15.49
C ASP A 125 0.68 9.30 -14.52
N GLU A 126 -0.30 8.65 -13.89
CA GLU A 126 -1.13 9.28 -12.86
C GLU A 126 -0.32 9.68 -11.63
N VAL A 127 0.55 8.81 -11.12
CA VAL A 127 1.46 9.15 -10.02
C VAL A 127 2.38 10.32 -10.39
N VAL A 128 2.95 10.32 -11.59
CA VAL A 128 3.78 11.43 -12.11
C VAL A 128 2.95 12.73 -12.20
N ARG A 129 1.71 12.65 -12.68
CA ARG A 129 0.79 13.79 -12.76
C ARG A 129 0.54 14.40 -11.37
N LEU A 130 0.30 13.55 -10.36
CA LEU A 130 0.09 13.98 -8.97
C LEU A 130 1.35 14.64 -8.39
N ILE A 131 2.52 14.07 -8.61
CA ILE A 131 3.80 14.66 -8.20
C ILE A 131 3.99 16.03 -8.87
N THR A 132 3.70 16.14 -10.15
CA THR A 132 3.80 17.38 -10.92
C THR A 132 2.81 18.44 -10.41
N LYS A 133 1.57 18.04 -10.10
CA LYS A 133 0.55 18.90 -9.50
C LYS A 133 1.03 19.45 -8.15
N ARG A 134 1.63 18.61 -7.30
CA ARG A 134 2.21 19.05 -6.02
C ARG A 134 3.37 20.04 -6.23
N ALA A 135 4.26 19.76 -7.18
CA ALA A 135 5.37 20.66 -7.51
C ALA A 135 4.87 22.04 -7.96
N ALA A 136 3.84 22.09 -8.78
CA ALA A 136 3.24 23.35 -9.27
C ALA A 136 2.59 24.20 -8.15
N GLY A 137 2.24 23.60 -7.02
CA GLY A 137 1.70 24.29 -5.85
C GLY A 137 2.72 25.09 -5.05
N PHE A 138 4.02 24.96 -5.37
CA PHE A 138 5.09 25.64 -4.65
C PHE A 138 5.83 26.65 -5.52
N THR A 139 5.93 27.88 -5.04
CA THR A 139 6.91 28.84 -5.56
C THR A 139 8.29 28.54 -4.99
N ILE A 140 8.36 28.23 -3.70
CA ILE A 140 9.57 27.78 -2.99
C ILE A 140 9.15 26.57 -2.13
N VAL A 141 9.83 25.45 -2.30
CA VAL A 141 9.56 24.25 -1.51
C VAL A 141 10.17 24.40 -0.12
N PRO A 142 9.38 24.30 0.97
CA PRO A 142 9.94 24.34 2.32
C PRO A 142 10.95 23.19 2.54
N ALA A 143 12.03 23.46 3.25
CA ALA A 143 13.04 22.43 3.55
C ALA A 143 12.47 21.23 4.34
N SER A 144 11.41 21.46 5.14
CA SER A 144 10.72 20.43 5.91
C SER A 144 9.69 19.65 5.10
N TYR A 145 9.39 20.05 3.86
CA TYR A 145 8.44 19.35 3.01
C TYR A 145 9.03 18.03 2.50
N MET A 146 8.26 16.98 2.60
CA MET A 146 8.59 15.67 2.05
C MET A 146 7.33 15.05 1.43
N LEU A 147 7.46 14.55 0.22
CA LEU A 147 6.46 13.71 -0.44
C LEU A 147 6.99 12.29 -0.51
N THR A 148 6.26 11.34 0.05
CA THR A 148 6.62 9.92 -0.06
C THR A 148 5.65 9.20 -0.98
N VAL A 149 6.19 8.50 -1.99
CA VAL A 149 5.42 7.58 -2.82
C VAL A 149 5.65 6.16 -2.29
N VAL A 150 4.61 5.53 -1.78
CA VAL A 150 4.66 4.13 -1.35
C VAL A 150 4.16 3.25 -2.48
N THR A 151 4.95 2.25 -2.85
CA THR A 151 4.64 1.32 -3.94
C THR A 151 4.48 -0.09 -3.39
N LEU A 152 3.47 -0.83 -3.86
CA LEU A 152 3.23 -2.20 -3.42
C LEU A 152 4.12 -3.21 -4.13
N THR A 153 4.84 -2.82 -5.21
CA THR A 153 5.77 -3.70 -5.92
C THR A 153 7.09 -3.02 -6.23
N HIS A 154 8.18 -3.79 -6.15
CA HIS A 154 9.52 -3.31 -6.46
C HIS A 154 9.69 -2.91 -7.93
N THR A 155 9.04 -3.63 -8.85
CA THR A 155 9.09 -3.33 -10.28
C THR A 155 8.49 -1.96 -10.57
N PHE A 156 7.33 -1.63 -9.98
CA PHE A 156 6.72 -0.32 -10.12
C PHE A 156 7.63 0.79 -9.56
N ARG A 157 8.21 0.59 -8.38
CA ARG A 157 9.19 1.51 -7.79
C ARG A 157 10.34 1.82 -8.76
N THR A 158 10.89 0.79 -9.37
CA THR A 158 12.02 0.92 -10.31
C THR A 158 11.61 1.70 -11.56
N ARG A 159 10.46 1.37 -12.16
CA ARG A 159 9.92 2.04 -13.34
C ARG A 159 9.61 3.51 -13.06
N LEU A 160 8.90 3.80 -11.96
CA LEU A 160 8.60 5.17 -11.52
C LEU A 160 9.89 5.97 -11.29
N GLY A 161 10.89 5.36 -10.64
CA GLY A 161 12.19 6.02 -10.40
C GLY A 161 12.91 6.38 -11.69
N ALA A 162 12.86 5.52 -12.70
CA ALA A 162 13.44 5.80 -14.03
C ALA A 162 12.70 6.95 -14.73
N GLU A 163 11.38 6.97 -14.67
CA GLU A 163 10.55 8.03 -15.26
C GLU A 163 10.82 9.39 -14.61
N LEU A 164 10.83 9.44 -13.26
CA LEU A 164 11.13 10.68 -12.54
C LEU A 164 12.55 11.19 -12.82
N LYS A 165 13.52 10.29 -12.97
CA LYS A 165 14.89 10.66 -13.35
C LYS A 165 14.93 11.26 -14.76
N ALA A 166 14.18 10.69 -15.70
CA ALA A 166 14.09 11.22 -17.07
C ALA A 166 13.47 12.62 -17.08
N ILE A 167 12.42 12.86 -16.27
CA ILE A 167 11.79 14.17 -16.10
C ILE A 167 12.76 15.18 -15.48
N ALA A 168 13.48 14.79 -14.42
CA ALA A 168 14.47 15.64 -13.76
C ALA A 168 15.57 16.12 -14.71
N ASN A 169 16.01 15.25 -15.62
CA ASN A 169 17.03 15.58 -16.61
C ASN A 169 16.54 16.61 -17.65
N LYS A 170 15.24 16.62 -17.95
CA LYS A 170 14.62 17.52 -18.93
C LYS A 170 14.17 18.86 -18.33
N ASN A 171 13.83 18.86 -17.02
CA ASN A 171 13.27 20.01 -16.33
C ASN A 171 13.98 20.25 -14.99
N LYS A 172 14.83 21.29 -14.96
CA LYS A 172 15.63 21.64 -13.77
C LYS A 172 14.77 21.99 -12.55
N ALA A 173 13.65 22.69 -12.72
CA ALA A 173 12.76 23.05 -11.62
C ALA A 173 12.13 21.79 -11.02
N MET A 174 11.67 20.86 -11.85
CA MET A 174 11.16 19.57 -11.41
C MET A 174 12.27 18.74 -10.76
N GLY A 175 13.49 18.75 -11.29
CA GLY A 175 14.63 18.08 -10.66
C GLY A 175 14.94 18.61 -9.25
N MET A 176 14.73 19.90 -9.00
CA MET A 176 14.87 20.48 -7.65
C MET A 176 13.73 19.99 -6.71
N PHE A 177 12.48 19.96 -7.17
CA PHE A 177 11.36 19.44 -6.39
C PHE A 177 11.55 17.96 -6.06
N LEU A 178 12.02 17.15 -7.00
CA LEU A 178 12.22 15.71 -6.83
C LEU A 178 13.25 15.35 -5.74
N ARG A 179 14.05 16.29 -5.25
CA ARG A 179 14.90 16.09 -4.05
C ARG A 179 14.07 15.95 -2.77
N HIS A 180 12.83 16.43 -2.77
CA HIS A 180 11.86 16.30 -1.69
C HIS A 180 10.92 15.10 -1.89
N VAL A 181 11.13 14.28 -2.94
CA VAL A 181 10.32 13.10 -3.24
C VAL A 181 11.11 11.84 -2.91
N ARG A 182 10.53 10.98 -2.11
CA ARG A 182 11.06 9.67 -1.75
C ARG A 182 10.13 8.57 -2.28
N ILE A 183 10.69 7.54 -2.91
CA ILE A 183 9.93 6.35 -3.31
C ILE A 183 10.32 5.22 -2.38
N VAL A 184 9.35 4.60 -1.73
CA VAL A 184 9.53 3.54 -0.74
C VAL A 184 8.73 2.31 -1.14
N ASP A 185 9.33 1.14 -1.05
CA ASP A 185 8.61 -0.12 -1.18
C ASP A 185 7.76 -0.37 0.07
N ILE A 186 6.63 -1.06 -0.06
CA ILE A 186 5.73 -1.36 1.07
C ILE A 186 6.46 -2.15 2.18
N SER A 187 7.42 -2.98 1.83
CA SER A 187 8.24 -3.73 2.79
C SER A 187 9.18 -2.84 3.63
N ASP A 188 9.53 -1.65 3.11
CA ASP A 188 10.46 -0.71 3.73
C ASP A 188 9.73 0.50 4.37
N VAL A 189 8.41 0.46 4.45
CA VAL A 189 7.58 1.61 4.85
C VAL A 189 7.61 1.92 6.34
N ALA A 190 7.99 0.95 7.16
CA ALA A 190 8.02 1.08 8.61
C ALA A 190 8.82 2.31 9.07
N GLY A 191 8.21 3.13 9.93
CA GLY A 191 8.83 4.36 10.43
C GLY A 191 8.97 5.49 9.41
N ALA A 192 8.45 5.33 8.18
CA ALA A 192 8.42 6.41 7.21
C ALA A 192 7.44 7.50 7.63
N HIS A 193 7.85 8.75 7.46
CA HIS A 193 7.01 9.95 7.67
C HIS A 193 7.18 10.91 6.52
N ALA A 194 6.10 11.60 6.16
CA ALA A 194 6.11 12.61 5.13
C ALA A 194 5.00 13.64 5.36
N THR A 195 5.16 14.83 4.80
CA THR A 195 4.09 15.83 4.78
C THR A 195 2.90 15.34 3.97
N ASP A 196 3.18 14.83 2.77
CA ASP A 196 2.18 14.26 1.86
C ASP A 196 2.64 12.86 1.42
N ALA A 197 1.70 11.97 1.09
CA ALA A 197 2.01 10.68 0.53
C ALA A 197 1.13 10.33 -0.67
N ILE A 198 1.68 9.50 -1.55
CA ILE A 198 0.95 8.82 -2.63
C ILE A 198 1.10 7.33 -2.39
N LEU A 199 0.00 6.61 -2.24
CA LEU A 199 -0.03 5.15 -2.15
C LEU A 199 -0.47 4.60 -3.52
N ALA A 200 0.47 4.03 -4.26
CA ALA A 200 0.21 3.37 -5.53
C ALA A 200 -0.02 1.87 -5.31
N MET A 201 -1.16 1.36 -5.78
CA MET A 201 -1.55 -0.04 -5.57
C MET A 201 -0.75 -1.02 -6.46
N CYS A 202 -0.20 -0.54 -7.57
CA CYS A 202 0.76 -1.25 -8.42
C CYS A 202 0.26 -2.57 -9.05
N TYR A 203 -1.03 -2.85 -8.98
CA TYR A 203 -1.65 -4.02 -9.61
C TYR A 203 -2.73 -3.56 -10.59
N ALA A 204 -3.02 -4.39 -11.58
CA ALA A 204 -4.08 -4.12 -12.54
C ALA A 204 -4.75 -5.41 -13.02
N LYS A 205 -5.83 -5.25 -13.74
CA LYS A 205 -6.49 -6.37 -14.41
C LYS A 205 -5.66 -6.84 -15.60
N THR A 206 -5.76 -8.10 -15.93
CA THR A 206 -5.26 -8.63 -17.18
C THR A 206 -6.00 -8.03 -18.38
N SER A 207 -5.50 -8.22 -19.58
CA SER A 207 -6.19 -7.84 -20.83
C SER A 207 -7.60 -8.44 -20.99
N HIS A 208 -7.91 -9.48 -20.21
CA HIS A 208 -9.24 -10.12 -20.15
C HIS A 208 -10.12 -9.58 -19.00
N GLY A 209 -9.75 -8.48 -18.38
CA GLY A 209 -10.50 -7.83 -17.31
C GLY A 209 -10.48 -8.55 -15.95
N ARG A 210 -9.61 -9.56 -15.76
CA ARG A 210 -9.51 -10.33 -14.51
C ARG A 210 -8.37 -9.83 -13.64
N LEU A 211 -8.66 -9.56 -12.38
CA LEU A 211 -7.65 -9.31 -11.37
C LEU A 211 -7.10 -10.66 -10.85
N LEU A 212 -5.80 -10.84 -10.88
CA LEU A 212 -5.16 -11.95 -10.18
C LEU A 212 -5.16 -11.63 -8.68
N GLN A 213 -5.70 -12.54 -7.87
CA GLN A 213 -5.85 -12.36 -6.42
C GLN A 213 -4.52 -12.65 -5.68
N GLN A 214 -3.41 -12.15 -6.22
CA GLN A 214 -2.06 -12.29 -5.67
C GLN A 214 -1.47 -10.89 -5.48
N PHE A 215 -1.08 -10.58 -4.25
CA PHE A 215 -0.70 -9.23 -3.83
C PHE A 215 0.71 -9.18 -3.19
N GLY A 216 1.58 -10.08 -3.59
CA GLY A 216 3.00 -10.08 -3.27
C GLY A 216 3.30 -9.93 -1.77
N ALA A 217 3.99 -8.87 -1.37
CA ALA A 217 4.39 -8.65 0.02
C ALA A 217 3.21 -8.60 1.01
N LEU A 218 2.02 -8.22 0.55
CA LEU A 218 0.82 -8.17 1.40
C LEU A 218 0.31 -9.56 1.79
N GLU A 219 0.71 -10.62 1.11
CA GLU A 219 0.35 -12.00 1.47
C GLU A 219 1.18 -12.54 2.63
N SER A 220 2.24 -11.83 3.01
CA SER A 220 3.04 -12.18 4.17
C SER A 220 2.28 -11.99 5.50
N GLU A 221 2.80 -12.62 6.54
CA GLU A 221 2.25 -12.54 7.90
C GLU A 221 2.12 -11.08 8.42
N GLY A 222 3.06 -10.19 8.00
CA GLY A 222 3.06 -8.76 8.32
C GLY A 222 2.28 -7.87 7.35
N GLY A 223 1.68 -8.42 6.29
CA GLY A 223 1.11 -7.64 5.18
C GLY A 223 0.04 -6.63 5.58
N ARG A 224 -0.81 -6.98 6.58
CA ARG A 224 -1.79 -6.03 7.15
C ARG A 224 -1.09 -4.85 7.83
N GLY A 225 -0.06 -5.12 8.62
CA GLY A 225 0.71 -4.09 9.32
C GLY A 225 1.42 -3.15 8.35
N MET A 226 2.05 -3.69 7.32
CA MET A 226 2.71 -2.90 6.27
C MET A 226 1.75 -1.92 5.61
N LEU A 227 0.52 -2.34 5.30
CA LEU A 227 -0.46 -1.47 4.66
C LEU A 227 -0.97 -0.38 5.62
N LEU A 228 -1.17 -0.69 6.90
CA LEU A 228 -1.53 0.31 7.91
C LEU A 228 -0.40 1.32 8.13
N ASP A 229 0.86 0.87 8.16
CA ASP A 229 2.01 1.76 8.25
C ASP A 229 2.13 2.65 7.00
N ALA A 230 1.84 2.13 5.81
CA ALA A 230 1.81 2.90 4.57
C ALA A 230 0.76 4.02 4.61
N LEU A 231 -0.43 3.73 5.12
CA LEU A 231 -1.49 4.73 5.33
C LEU A 231 -1.11 5.75 6.40
N ALA A 232 -0.27 5.37 7.36
CA ALA A 232 0.18 6.23 8.44
C ALA A 232 1.34 7.17 8.08
N VAL A 233 1.93 7.04 6.89
CA VAL A 233 3.05 7.86 6.41
C VAL A 233 2.73 9.36 6.37
N PRO A 234 1.60 9.83 5.80
CA PRO A 234 1.38 11.26 5.62
C PRO A 234 0.86 11.95 6.88
N ASP A 235 1.32 13.19 7.07
CA ASP A 235 0.77 14.09 8.07
C ASP A 235 -0.44 14.89 7.55
N ARG A 236 -0.49 15.18 6.23
CA ARG A 236 -1.50 16.09 5.66
C ARG A 236 -2.33 15.44 4.56
N HIS A 237 -1.71 15.10 3.45
CA HIS A 237 -2.44 14.62 2.27
C HIS A 237 -2.05 13.20 1.90
N LEU A 238 -3.06 12.39 1.58
CA LEU A 238 -2.90 11.05 1.04
C LEU A 238 -3.63 10.96 -0.29
N ASP A 239 -2.89 10.68 -1.36
CA ASP A 239 -3.45 10.29 -2.64
C ASP A 239 -3.34 8.77 -2.77
N ILE A 240 -4.45 8.08 -3.03
CA ILE A 240 -4.50 6.64 -3.28
C ILE A 240 -4.75 6.43 -4.76
N VAL A 241 -3.83 5.75 -5.45
CA VAL A 241 -3.91 5.49 -6.89
C VAL A 241 -4.11 4.00 -7.12
N SER A 242 -5.13 3.62 -7.89
CA SER A 242 -5.42 2.22 -8.19
C SER A 242 -5.99 2.03 -9.59
N ALA A 243 -5.56 0.96 -10.26
CA ALA A 243 -6.09 0.51 -11.55
C ALA A 243 -7.19 -0.56 -11.42
N PHE A 244 -7.60 -0.89 -10.19
CA PHE A 244 -8.67 -1.84 -9.89
C PHE A 244 -9.46 -1.36 -8.67
N SER A 245 -10.67 -1.88 -8.52
CA SER A 245 -11.61 -1.51 -7.47
C SER A 245 -11.73 -2.59 -6.39
N SER A 246 -12.35 -2.25 -5.26
CA SER A 246 -12.67 -3.23 -4.22
C SER A 246 -13.62 -4.34 -4.73
N ALA A 247 -14.46 -4.03 -5.72
CA ALA A 247 -15.38 -4.99 -6.33
C ALA A 247 -14.66 -6.04 -7.20
N ASP A 248 -13.45 -5.74 -7.69
CA ASP A 248 -12.65 -6.69 -8.47
C ASP A 248 -11.96 -7.74 -7.60
N MET A 249 -11.99 -7.56 -6.26
CA MET A 249 -11.38 -8.47 -5.29
C MET A 249 -12.40 -9.46 -4.74
N ASP A 250 -12.13 -10.74 -4.98
CA ASP A 250 -13.00 -11.85 -4.58
C ASP A 250 -12.72 -12.29 -3.14
N ASP A 251 -13.70 -12.12 -2.23
CA ASP A 251 -13.56 -12.44 -0.82
C ASP A 251 -13.21 -13.92 -0.56
N GLU A 252 -13.69 -14.84 -1.41
CA GLU A 252 -13.42 -16.28 -1.26
C GLU A 252 -11.95 -16.63 -1.55
N ARG A 253 -11.25 -15.78 -2.31
CA ARG A 253 -9.84 -15.95 -2.67
C ARG A 253 -8.88 -15.18 -1.78
N LEU A 254 -9.38 -14.27 -0.96
CA LEU A 254 -8.56 -13.50 -0.04
C LEU A 254 -8.39 -14.25 1.27
N HIS A 255 -7.32 -15.04 1.38
CA HIS A 255 -7.08 -15.83 2.59
C HIS A 255 -6.28 -15.05 3.65
N GLN A 256 -5.31 -14.24 3.23
CA GLN A 256 -4.40 -13.53 4.12
C GLN A 256 -4.97 -12.18 4.61
N ALA A 257 -4.49 -11.72 5.76
CA ALA A 257 -4.94 -10.48 6.39
C ALA A 257 -4.59 -9.22 5.58
N GLY A 258 -3.45 -9.20 4.90
CA GLY A 258 -3.02 -8.07 4.09
C GLY A 258 -3.92 -7.81 2.88
N PRO A 259 -4.20 -8.79 1.99
CA PRO A 259 -5.16 -8.64 0.89
C PRO A 259 -6.58 -8.26 1.35
N LYS A 260 -7.06 -8.81 2.47
CA LYS A 260 -8.34 -8.39 3.06
C LYS A 260 -8.33 -6.93 3.47
N MET A 261 -7.23 -6.49 4.08
CA MET A 261 -7.04 -5.08 4.44
C MET A 261 -6.95 -4.19 3.21
N LEU A 262 -6.28 -4.62 2.14
CA LEU A 262 -6.22 -3.91 0.87
C LEU A 262 -7.63 -3.66 0.30
N LYS A 263 -8.49 -4.68 0.29
CA LYS A 263 -9.90 -4.54 -0.12
C LYS A 263 -10.66 -3.55 0.75
N THR A 264 -10.42 -3.57 2.07
CA THR A 264 -11.03 -2.64 3.02
C THR A 264 -10.58 -1.20 2.74
N VAL A 265 -9.30 -0.98 2.50
CA VAL A 265 -8.73 0.34 2.13
C VAL A 265 -9.34 0.87 0.84
N LEU A 266 -9.42 0.03 -0.20
CA LEU A 266 -10.02 0.44 -1.48
C LEU A 266 -11.49 0.79 -1.31
N ARG A 267 -12.27 -0.03 -0.59
CA ARG A 267 -13.68 0.25 -0.32
C ARG A 267 -13.88 1.56 0.43
N TRP A 268 -13.03 1.83 1.41
CA TRP A 268 -13.04 3.10 2.13
C TRP A 268 -12.67 4.27 1.22
N ALA A 269 -11.60 4.15 0.42
CA ALA A 269 -11.14 5.19 -0.49
C ALA A 269 -12.19 5.52 -1.56
N GLU A 270 -12.86 4.52 -2.10
CA GLU A 270 -13.97 4.66 -3.07
C GLU A 270 -15.17 5.42 -2.49
N GLN A 271 -15.37 5.38 -1.18
CA GLN A 271 -16.46 6.12 -0.51
C GLN A 271 -16.11 7.60 -0.29
N LEU A 272 -14.83 7.97 -0.37
CA LEU A 272 -14.39 9.36 -0.22
C LEU A 272 -14.59 10.18 -1.49
N ASP A 273 -14.68 9.52 -2.63
CA ASP A 273 -14.86 10.15 -3.93
C ASP A 273 -16.33 10.16 -4.33
N ASP A 274 -17.03 11.24 -3.98
CA ASP A 274 -18.44 11.47 -4.37
C ASP A 274 -18.61 11.64 -5.90
N SER A 275 -17.51 11.77 -6.67
CA SER A 275 -17.54 11.99 -8.12
C SER A 275 -17.52 10.70 -8.95
N VAL A 276 -17.16 9.57 -8.36
CA VAL A 276 -17.21 8.27 -9.03
C VAL A 276 -18.65 7.77 -9.05
N VAL A 277 -19.39 8.19 -10.06
CA VAL A 277 -20.60 7.48 -10.48
C VAL A 277 -20.16 6.08 -10.85
N ARG A 278 -20.28 5.16 -9.92
CA ARG A 278 -20.03 3.73 -10.18
C ARG A 278 -20.97 3.34 -11.32
N PRO A 279 -20.45 2.81 -12.44
CA PRO A 279 -21.31 2.00 -13.26
C PRO A 279 -21.79 0.89 -12.32
N VAL A 280 -23.05 0.94 -11.94
CA VAL A 280 -23.74 -0.19 -11.35
C VAL A 280 -23.67 -1.25 -12.43
N VAL A 281 -22.66 -2.09 -12.37
CA VAL A 281 -22.70 -3.36 -13.08
C VAL A 281 -23.85 -4.09 -12.40
N LYS A 282 -25.03 -3.93 -12.98
CA LYS A 282 -26.13 -4.85 -12.71
C LYS A 282 -25.58 -6.20 -13.12
N THR A 283 -25.08 -6.94 -12.18
CA THR A 283 -24.94 -8.38 -12.28
C THR A 283 -26.37 -8.93 -12.32
N ASN A 284 -27.03 -8.71 -13.45
CA ASN A 284 -28.00 -9.66 -13.89
C ASN A 284 -27.21 -10.95 -14.01
N GLY A 285 -27.63 -12.00 -13.36
CA GLY A 285 -26.96 -13.29 -13.25
C GLY A 285 -26.66 -14.00 -14.58
N SER A 286 -26.31 -13.26 -15.61
CA SER A 286 -25.84 -13.75 -16.89
C SER A 286 -24.37 -14.07 -16.75
N ASN A 287 -24.10 -15.35 -16.75
CA ASN A 287 -22.76 -15.92 -16.75
C ASN A 287 -21.94 -15.30 -17.91
N VAL A 288 -21.00 -14.38 -17.60
CA VAL A 288 -20.19 -13.65 -18.61
C VAL A 288 -19.53 -14.62 -19.58
N LEU A 289 -19.21 -15.82 -19.10
CA LEU A 289 -18.62 -16.90 -19.89
C LEU A 289 -19.62 -17.47 -20.91
N LEU A 290 -20.89 -17.57 -20.54
CA LEU A 290 -21.95 -18.02 -21.44
C LEU A 290 -22.23 -16.96 -22.52
N ASN A 291 -22.17 -15.68 -22.19
CA ASN A 291 -22.35 -14.60 -23.15
C ASN A 291 -21.17 -14.54 -24.15
N ASP A 292 -19.93 -14.62 -23.68
CA ASP A 292 -18.74 -14.67 -24.56
C ASP A 292 -18.76 -15.91 -25.46
N LEU A 293 -19.18 -17.05 -24.93
CA LEU A 293 -19.37 -18.28 -25.72
C LEU A 293 -20.48 -18.11 -26.78
N ALA A 294 -21.60 -17.52 -26.37
CA ALA A 294 -22.72 -17.27 -27.28
C ALA A 294 -22.33 -16.31 -28.43
N ASP A 295 -21.56 -15.27 -28.12
CA ASP A 295 -21.09 -14.32 -29.14
C ASP A 295 -20.07 -14.95 -30.09
N ARG A 296 -19.20 -15.82 -29.63
CA ARG A 296 -18.29 -16.60 -30.48
C ARG A 296 -19.02 -17.60 -31.37
N ILE A 297 -20.11 -18.19 -30.88
CA ILE A 297 -20.93 -19.12 -31.63
C ILE A 297 -21.76 -18.36 -32.68
N ARG A 298 -22.33 -17.18 -32.34
CA ARG A 298 -23.01 -16.28 -33.27
C ARG A 298 -22.09 -15.77 -34.38
N ALA A 299 -20.83 -15.41 -34.02
CA ALA A 299 -19.84 -15.00 -35.03
C ALA A 299 -19.50 -16.08 -36.06
N ARG A 300 -19.81 -17.35 -35.74
CA ARG A 300 -19.70 -18.50 -36.68
C ARG A 300 -20.99 -18.83 -37.41
N GLY A 301 -22.00 -17.94 -37.33
CA GLY A 301 -23.25 -18.09 -38.05
C GLY A 301 -24.26 -19.06 -37.44
N LEU A 302 -24.09 -19.43 -36.17
CA LEU A 302 -25.02 -20.31 -35.45
C LEU A 302 -25.91 -19.48 -34.50
N ASN A 303 -27.21 -19.80 -34.47
CA ASN A 303 -28.17 -19.16 -33.56
C ASN A 303 -28.08 -19.82 -32.16
N VAL A 304 -27.78 -19.02 -31.14
CA VAL A 304 -27.77 -19.46 -29.75
C VAL A 304 -28.62 -18.53 -28.92
N ALA A 305 -29.60 -19.09 -28.21
CA ALA A 305 -30.32 -18.42 -27.14
C ALA A 305 -29.61 -18.73 -25.83
N VAL A 306 -29.44 -17.72 -24.97
CA VAL A 306 -28.92 -17.84 -23.58
C VAL A 306 -30.09 -17.44 -22.69
N ASP A 307 -30.63 -18.41 -21.98
CA ASP A 307 -31.69 -18.21 -20.97
C ASP A 307 -31.07 -17.86 -19.60
#